data_157972a4f7d7ed70a9751564bfe941fd
#
_entry.id   157972a4f7d7ed70a9751564bfe941fd
#
_cell.length_a   1.000
_cell.length_b   1.000
_cell.length_c   1.000
_cell.angle_alpha   90.00
_cell.angle_beta   90.00
_cell.angle_gamma   90.00
#
_symmetry.space_group_name_H-M   'P 1'
#
loop_
_entity.id
_entity.type
_entity.pdbx_description
1 polymer ?
#
loop_
_entity_poly.entity_id
_entity_poly.type
_entity_poly.pdbx_seq_one_letter_code
_entity_poly.pdbx_strand_id
1 'polypeptide(L)'
;MAWVETSSPSFTARHEAEPEKDAEAVLDALEAHRARLGKLYPRLPEDVTVILHDSWLQLALALPRLPVARRLASPAARRYMVGGFTQHEVHVLAPARLRELAGGPDSLEALMLTPQRVYTMLVAGTDNPLLPPPFRPRTASTLRRVPWLLEGIGQHLSGQVPLLRPAISIRLRQGPVRFPPSRRDSPLVAGALFDLLARERGGAACVRLGRQPVTDGTAALETAFGRRSLELISLWRSHLERLAAPVPAETPLSAAFRS
;
A
#
# COMPACT_ATOMS: atom_id res chain seq x y z
N MET A 1 -28.62 -11.69 1.38
CA MET A 1 -27.86 -10.75 2.22
C MET A 1 -28.20 -9.35 1.76
N ALA A 2 -28.58 -8.48 2.71
CA ALA A 2 -28.90 -7.09 2.40
C ALA A 2 -27.62 -6.25 2.54
N TRP A 3 -27.29 -5.48 1.50
CA TRP A 3 -26.24 -4.48 1.55
C TRP A 3 -26.79 -3.23 2.23
N VAL A 4 -26.01 -2.63 3.12
CA VAL A 4 -26.28 -1.37 3.79
C VAL A 4 -25.30 -0.32 3.26
N GLU A 5 -25.75 0.91 3.17
CA GLU A 5 -24.91 2.05 2.77
C GLU A 5 -24.73 2.99 3.97
N THR A 6 -23.48 3.29 4.26
CA THR A 6 -23.07 4.32 5.23
C THR A 6 -22.29 5.38 4.49
N SER A 7 -22.60 6.66 4.70
CA SER A 7 -21.98 7.76 3.94
C SER A 7 -21.19 8.71 4.83
N SER A 8 -20.11 9.24 4.28
CA SER A 8 -19.35 10.37 4.79
C SER A 8 -19.34 11.52 3.76
N PRO A 9 -18.74 12.68 4.02
CA PRO A 9 -18.70 13.79 3.08
C PRO A 9 -18.14 13.48 1.70
N SER A 10 -17.17 12.52 1.60
CA SER A 10 -16.48 12.21 0.34
C SER A 10 -16.60 10.75 -0.10
N PHE A 11 -17.18 9.88 0.72
CA PHE A 11 -17.25 8.44 0.44
C PHE A 11 -18.62 7.86 0.78
N THR A 12 -18.98 6.79 0.08
CA THR A 12 -20.09 5.91 0.47
C THR A 12 -19.55 4.50 0.67
N ALA A 13 -19.72 3.94 1.87
CA ALA A 13 -19.39 2.54 2.13
C ALA A 13 -20.58 1.63 1.86
N ARG A 14 -20.35 0.52 1.15
CA ARG A 14 -21.28 -0.60 1.00
C ARG A 14 -20.76 -1.79 1.78
N HIS A 15 -21.56 -2.31 2.69
CA HIS A 15 -21.19 -3.41 3.57
C HIS A 15 -22.39 -4.27 3.94
N GLU A 16 -22.19 -5.46 4.49
CA GLU A 16 -23.25 -6.24 5.11
C GLU A 16 -23.70 -5.56 6.43
N ALA A 17 -24.90 -5.87 6.90
CA ALA A 17 -25.58 -5.13 7.98
C ALA A 17 -24.83 -5.07 9.32
N GLU A 18 -23.84 -5.92 9.55
CA GLU A 18 -23.03 -5.91 10.78
C GLU A 18 -21.52 -6.05 10.47
N PRO A 19 -20.64 -5.26 11.10
CA PRO A 19 -20.90 -4.15 12.04
C PRO A 19 -20.82 -2.76 11.38
N GLU A 20 -21.86 -1.95 11.45
CA GLU A 20 -21.92 -0.57 10.96
C GLU A 20 -20.76 0.30 11.50
N LYS A 21 -20.41 0.14 12.79
CA LYS A 21 -19.27 0.83 13.41
C LYS A 21 -17.93 0.61 12.73
N ASP A 22 -17.70 -0.56 12.14
CA ASP A 22 -16.49 -0.84 11.38
C ASP A 22 -16.48 -0.05 10.05
N ALA A 23 -17.63 0.15 9.42
CA ALA A 23 -17.77 0.96 8.21
C ALA A 23 -17.55 2.44 8.51
N GLU A 24 -18.15 2.98 9.58
CA GLU A 24 -17.93 4.36 10.03
C GLU A 24 -16.44 4.62 10.30
N ALA A 25 -15.77 3.73 11.05
CA ALA A 25 -14.34 3.87 11.35
C ALA A 25 -13.45 3.85 10.08
N VAL A 26 -13.83 3.05 9.08
CA VAL A 26 -13.11 3.03 7.78
C VAL A 26 -13.32 4.35 7.04
N LEU A 27 -14.54 4.89 7.03
CA LEU A 27 -14.85 6.16 6.38
C LEU A 27 -14.13 7.33 7.04
N ASP A 28 -14.13 7.42 8.37
CA ASP A 28 -13.43 8.45 9.14
C ASP A 28 -11.92 8.44 8.84
N ALA A 29 -11.33 7.24 8.83
CA ALA A 29 -9.93 7.07 8.49
C ALA A 29 -9.61 7.46 7.03
N LEU A 30 -10.53 7.22 6.10
CA LEU A 30 -10.40 7.62 4.70
C LEU A 30 -10.56 9.14 4.52
N GLU A 31 -11.48 9.80 5.21
CA GLU A 31 -11.62 11.26 5.18
C GLU A 31 -10.37 11.96 5.69
N ALA A 32 -9.85 11.52 6.84
CA ALA A 32 -8.59 12.05 7.37
C ALA A 32 -7.42 11.81 6.38
N HIS A 33 -7.39 10.66 5.71
CA HIS A 33 -6.37 10.35 4.72
C HIS A 33 -6.54 11.18 3.43
N ARG A 34 -7.79 11.35 2.95
CA ARG A 34 -8.13 12.21 1.80
C ARG A 34 -7.67 13.65 2.04
N ALA A 35 -7.90 14.20 3.22
CA ALA A 35 -7.44 15.54 3.58
C ALA A 35 -5.91 15.68 3.52
N ARG A 36 -5.16 14.64 3.89
CA ARG A 36 -3.69 14.60 3.73
C ARG A 36 -3.27 14.53 2.27
N LEU A 37 -3.90 13.67 1.46
CA LEU A 37 -3.61 13.52 0.04
C LEU A 37 -3.94 14.79 -0.76
N GLY A 38 -4.95 15.56 -0.37
CA GLY A 38 -5.32 16.83 -1.00
C GLY A 38 -4.23 17.90 -0.93
N LYS A 39 -3.28 17.78 0.03
CA LYS A 39 -2.09 18.64 0.09
C LYS A 39 -0.99 18.22 -0.89
N LEU A 40 -1.07 17.02 -1.46
CA LEU A 40 -0.04 16.41 -2.30
C LEU A 40 -0.47 16.28 -3.76
N TYR A 41 -1.77 16.09 -4.00
CA TYR A 41 -2.36 15.86 -5.30
C TYR A 41 -3.36 16.97 -5.64
N PRO A 42 -3.29 17.57 -6.83
CA PRO A 42 -4.16 18.69 -7.22
C PRO A 42 -5.59 18.28 -7.47
N ARG A 43 -5.81 16.99 -7.75
CA ARG A 43 -7.13 16.41 -7.98
C ARG A 43 -7.27 15.12 -7.20
N LEU A 44 -8.38 14.99 -6.51
CA LEU A 44 -8.77 13.76 -5.83
C LEU A 44 -10.03 13.21 -6.52
N PRO A 45 -10.15 11.89 -6.67
CA PRO A 45 -11.38 11.27 -7.13
C PRO A 45 -12.57 11.70 -6.27
N GLU A 46 -13.69 11.99 -6.92
CA GLU A 46 -14.99 12.29 -6.30
C GLU A 46 -15.88 11.03 -6.37
N ASP A 47 -16.88 10.95 -5.54
CA ASP A 47 -17.90 9.89 -5.52
C ASP A 47 -17.31 8.48 -5.45
N VAL A 48 -16.31 8.28 -4.58
CA VAL A 48 -15.66 6.97 -4.41
C VAL A 48 -16.48 6.09 -3.49
N THR A 49 -16.92 4.94 -4.01
CA THR A 49 -17.59 3.90 -3.23
C THR A 49 -16.56 2.96 -2.59
N VAL A 50 -16.69 2.71 -1.31
CA VAL A 50 -15.86 1.76 -0.55
C VAL A 50 -16.68 0.49 -0.30
N ILE A 51 -16.25 -0.64 -0.87
CA ILE A 51 -16.97 -1.90 -0.73
C ILE A 51 -16.21 -2.80 0.24
N LEU A 52 -16.84 -3.09 1.38
CA LEU A 52 -16.32 -3.95 2.43
C LEU A 52 -16.85 -5.37 2.20
N HIS A 53 -15.97 -6.28 1.82
CA HIS A 53 -16.31 -7.67 1.50
C HIS A 53 -16.17 -8.56 2.72
N ASP A 54 -17.19 -9.30 3.08
CA ASP A 54 -17.15 -10.26 4.19
C ASP A 54 -16.45 -11.58 3.87
N SER A 55 -16.10 -11.78 2.62
CA SER A 55 -15.38 -13.00 2.23
C SER A 55 -14.35 -12.73 1.13
N TRP A 56 -13.33 -13.59 1.13
CA TRP A 56 -12.36 -13.61 0.04
C TRP A 56 -13.02 -13.90 -1.32
N LEU A 57 -14.07 -14.73 -1.37
CA LEU A 57 -14.76 -15.05 -2.61
C LEU A 57 -15.44 -13.82 -3.20
N GLN A 58 -16.13 -13.02 -2.40
CA GLN A 58 -16.77 -11.77 -2.85
C GLN A 58 -15.72 -10.80 -3.40
N LEU A 59 -14.61 -10.59 -2.66
CA LEU A 59 -13.51 -9.74 -3.10
C LEU A 59 -12.88 -10.26 -4.41
N ALA A 60 -12.70 -11.56 -4.55
CA ALA A 60 -12.12 -12.17 -5.75
C ALA A 60 -13.05 -12.06 -6.97
N LEU A 61 -14.37 -12.14 -6.78
CA LEU A 61 -15.36 -11.92 -7.85
C LEU A 61 -15.39 -10.45 -8.28
N ALA A 62 -15.32 -9.52 -7.34
CA ALA A 62 -15.27 -8.08 -7.64
C ALA A 62 -13.95 -7.68 -8.32
N LEU A 63 -12.83 -8.33 -7.96
CA LEU A 63 -11.49 -8.06 -8.48
C LEU A 63 -10.85 -9.32 -9.07
N PRO A 64 -11.25 -9.80 -10.25
CA PRO A 64 -10.81 -11.11 -10.79
C PRO A 64 -9.28 -11.16 -11.10
N ARG A 65 -8.62 -10.03 -11.17
CA ARG A 65 -7.14 -9.96 -11.31
C ARG A 65 -6.40 -10.20 -9.99
N LEU A 66 -7.05 -9.96 -8.85
CA LEU A 66 -6.42 -10.05 -7.53
C LEU A 66 -5.99 -11.48 -7.16
N PRO A 67 -6.80 -12.55 -7.36
CA PRO A 67 -6.35 -13.92 -7.13
C PRO A 67 -5.12 -14.31 -7.94
N VAL A 68 -5.06 -13.90 -9.21
CA VAL A 68 -3.89 -14.16 -10.08
C VAL A 68 -2.66 -13.40 -9.57
N ALA A 69 -2.79 -12.12 -9.26
CA ALA A 69 -1.70 -11.32 -8.71
C ALA A 69 -1.19 -11.90 -7.38
N ARG A 70 -2.10 -12.33 -6.51
CA ARG A 70 -1.79 -12.96 -5.23
C ARG A 70 -1.05 -14.29 -5.39
N ARG A 71 -1.41 -15.11 -6.39
CA ARG A 71 -0.71 -16.37 -6.69
C ARG A 71 0.75 -16.11 -7.09
N LEU A 72 1.01 -15.03 -7.82
CA LEU A 72 2.36 -14.64 -8.27
C LEU A 72 3.19 -13.97 -7.17
N ALA A 73 2.55 -13.45 -6.12
CA ALA A 73 3.21 -12.79 -5.02
C ALA A 73 3.93 -13.78 -4.08
N SER A 74 4.94 -13.29 -3.36
CA SER A 74 5.63 -14.06 -2.34
C SER A 74 4.67 -14.44 -1.20
N PRO A 75 4.86 -15.60 -0.52
CA PRO A 75 3.99 -16.02 0.57
C PRO A 75 3.80 -14.93 1.64
N ALA A 76 4.87 -14.22 2.01
CA ALA A 76 4.82 -13.14 2.98
C ALA A 76 3.98 -11.94 2.50
N ALA A 77 3.97 -11.66 1.18
CA ALA A 77 3.19 -10.56 0.60
C ALA A 77 1.69 -10.87 0.50
N ARG A 78 1.33 -12.12 0.29
CA ARG A 78 -0.06 -12.55 0.04
C ARG A 78 -1.04 -12.10 1.12
N ARG A 79 -0.61 -12.09 2.38
CA ARG A 79 -1.42 -11.66 3.53
C ARG A 79 -1.93 -10.23 3.36
N TYR A 80 -1.12 -9.33 2.79
CA TYR A 80 -1.43 -7.90 2.65
C TYR A 80 -2.13 -7.54 1.34
N MET A 81 -2.38 -8.52 0.48
CA MET A 81 -3.12 -8.34 -0.77
C MET A 81 -4.61 -8.61 -0.55
N VAL A 82 -5.24 -7.80 0.26
CA VAL A 82 -6.64 -7.95 0.73
C VAL A 82 -7.55 -6.81 0.26
N GLY A 83 -7.17 -6.13 -0.81
CA GLY A 83 -7.96 -5.09 -1.45
C GLY A 83 -7.35 -4.65 -2.77
N GLY A 84 -8.14 -3.88 -3.50
CA GLY A 84 -7.78 -3.27 -4.78
C GLY A 84 -8.85 -2.25 -5.18
N PHE A 85 -8.77 -1.70 -6.37
CA PHE A 85 -9.67 -0.66 -6.83
C PHE A 85 -10.10 -0.89 -8.28
N THR A 86 -11.24 -0.29 -8.62
CA THR A 86 -11.73 -0.08 -9.99
C THR A 86 -11.64 1.42 -10.33
N GLN A 87 -12.46 1.92 -11.24
CA GLN A 87 -12.41 3.34 -11.63
C GLN A 87 -12.94 4.28 -10.53
N HIS A 88 -13.98 3.87 -9.81
CA HIS A 88 -14.67 4.66 -8.79
C HIS A 88 -14.87 3.90 -7.48
N GLU A 89 -14.29 2.70 -7.34
CA GLU A 89 -14.53 1.86 -6.19
C GLU A 89 -13.24 1.40 -5.55
N VAL A 90 -13.21 1.39 -4.23
CA VAL A 90 -12.21 0.79 -3.37
C VAL A 90 -12.79 -0.48 -2.78
N HIS A 91 -12.25 -1.62 -3.12
CA HIS A 91 -12.68 -2.93 -2.63
C HIS A 91 -11.69 -3.45 -1.60
N VAL A 92 -12.15 -3.77 -0.41
CA VAL A 92 -11.32 -4.32 0.67
C VAL A 92 -12.08 -5.39 1.45
N LEU A 93 -11.36 -6.27 2.12
CA LEU A 93 -12.00 -7.15 3.10
C LEU A 93 -12.49 -6.33 4.29
N ALA A 94 -13.65 -6.70 4.84
CA ALA A 94 -14.23 -6.10 6.03
C ALA A 94 -13.26 -6.20 7.22
N PRO A 95 -13.26 -5.22 8.15
CA PRO A 95 -12.35 -5.18 9.30
C PRO A 95 -12.36 -6.46 10.13
N ALA A 96 -13.52 -7.10 10.31
CA ALA A 96 -13.62 -8.38 11.01
C ALA A 96 -12.74 -9.46 10.35
N ARG A 97 -12.75 -9.56 9.01
CA ARG A 97 -11.91 -10.51 8.27
C ARG A 97 -10.42 -10.14 8.28
N LEU A 98 -10.11 -8.85 8.32
CA LEU A 98 -8.72 -8.40 8.47
C LEU A 98 -8.14 -8.80 9.84
N ARG A 99 -8.95 -8.74 10.91
CA ARG A 99 -8.58 -9.22 12.26
C ARG A 99 -8.25 -10.71 12.27
N GLU A 100 -9.03 -11.54 11.56
CA GLU A 100 -8.78 -12.98 11.44
C GLU A 100 -7.49 -13.32 10.70
N LEU A 101 -7.10 -12.50 9.73
CA LEU A 101 -5.88 -12.68 8.92
C LEU A 101 -4.61 -12.19 9.62
N ALA A 102 -4.74 -11.39 10.67
CA ALA A 102 -3.60 -10.78 11.33
C ALA A 102 -2.68 -11.82 11.99
N GLY A 103 -1.38 -11.62 11.85
CA GLY A 103 -0.35 -12.46 12.48
C GLY A 103 0.32 -11.80 13.69
N GLY A 104 -0.33 -10.77 14.26
CA GLY A 104 0.17 -9.98 15.37
C GLY A 104 -0.22 -8.50 15.25
N PRO A 105 0.09 -7.66 16.24
CA PRO A 105 -0.34 -6.26 16.29
C PRO A 105 0.04 -5.45 15.05
N ASP A 106 1.32 -5.42 14.68
CA ASP A 106 1.79 -4.70 13.49
C ASP A 106 1.10 -5.19 12.21
N SER A 107 0.89 -6.51 12.10
CA SER A 107 0.19 -7.11 10.96
C SER A 107 -1.26 -6.67 10.90
N LEU A 108 -1.93 -6.56 12.05
CA LEU A 108 -3.31 -6.07 12.13
C LEU A 108 -3.38 -4.61 11.70
N GLU A 109 -2.54 -3.76 12.28
CA GLU A 109 -2.51 -2.35 11.94
C GLU A 109 -2.20 -2.14 10.45
N ALA A 110 -1.23 -2.86 9.90
CA ALA A 110 -0.93 -2.81 8.47
C ALA A 110 -2.13 -3.23 7.60
N LEU A 111 -2.89 -4.26 8.01
CA LEU A 111 -4.09 -4.70 7.31
C LEU A 111 -5.20 -3.66 7.39
N MET A 112 -5.41 -3.03 8.54
CA MET A 112 -6.42 -1.99 8.74
C MET A 112 -6.12 -0.71 7.93
N LEU A 113 -4.87 -0.47 7.53
CA LEU A 113 -4.50 0.60 6.60
C LEU A 113 -4.76 0.25 5.11
N THR A 114 -5.32 -0.91 4.80
CA THR A 114 -5.60 -1.31 3.41
C THR A 114 -6.52 -0.33 2.67
N PRO A 115 -7.62 0.18 3.24
CA PRO A 115 -8.47 1.17 2.58
C PRO A 115 -7.69 2.42 2.15
N GLN A 116 -6.86 2.98 3.03
CA GLN A 116 -6.04 4.16 2.76
C GLN A 116 -4.99 3.88 1.68
N ARG A 117 -4.33 2.70 1.72
CA ARG A 117 -3.39 2.27 0.69
C ARG A 117 -4.06 2.19 -0.67
N VAL A 118 -5.19 1.50 -0.74
CA VAL A 118 -5.92 1.29 -2.01
C VAL A 118 -6.46 2.61 -2.55
N TYR A 119 -6.99 3.49 -1.68
CA TYR A 119 -7.41 4.82 -2.07
C TYR A 119 -6.23 5.67 -2.58
N THR A 120 -5.07 5.61 -1.94
CA THR A 120 -3.86 6.27 -2.44
C THR A 120 -3.47 5.78 -3.83
N MET A 121 -3.57 4.47 -4.08
CA MET A 121 -3.30 3.90 -5.40
C MET A 121 -4.30 4.43 -6.46
N LEU A 122 -5.56 4.54 -6.11
CA LEU A 122 -6.60 5.14 -6.96
C LEU A 122 -6.26 6.61 -7.29
N VAL A 123 -5.92 7.42 -6.28
CA VAL A 123 -5.53 8.84 -6.45
C VAL A 123 -4.30 8.95 -7.35
N ALA A 124 -3.25 8.21 -7.06
CA ALA A 124 -2.01 8.24 -7.84
C ALA A 124 -2.23 7.79 -9.30
N GLY A 125 -3.08 6.78 -9.49
CA GLY A 125 -3.45 6.31 -10.82
C GLY A 125 -4.27 7.32 -11.62
N THR A 126 -5.18 8.04 -10.97
CA THR A 126 -5.98 9.09 -11.61
C THR A 126 -5.11 10.27 -12.08
N ASP A 127 -4.05 10.58 -11.35
CA ASP A 127 -3.13 11.68 -11.69
C ASP A 127 -1.99 11.27 -12.64
N ASN A 128 -1.80 9.97 -12.89
CA ASN A 128 -0.77 9.44 -13.79
C ASN A 128 -1.38 8.70 -15.00
N PRO A 129 -1.24 9.24 -16.22
CA PRO A 129 -1.91 8.69 -17.41
C PRO A 129 -1.42 7.31 -17.85
N LEU A 130 -0.31 6.81 -17.29
CA LEU A 130 0.22 5.47 -17.56
C LEU A 130 -0.18 4.44 -16.49
N LEU A 131 -0.83 4.85 -15.42
CA LEU A 131 -1.32 3.96 -14.36
C LEU A 131 -2.85 3.80 -14.44
N PRO A 132 -3.43 2.70 -13.93
CA PRO A 132 -4.87 2.61 -13.72
C PRO A 132 -5.32 3.50 -12.56
N PRO A 133 -6.58 3.99 -12.53
CA PRO A 133 -7.60 3.79 -13.53
C PRO A 133 -7.45 4.70 -14.76
N PRO A 134 -8.05 4.38 -15.90
CA PRO A 134 -8.79 3.17 -16.21
C PRO A 134 -7.87 1.98 -16.53
N PHE A 135 -8.37 0.76 -16.30
CA PHE A 135 -7.64 -0.48 -16.63
C PHE A 135 -7.71 -0.77 -18.13
N ARG A 136 -6.83 -0.15 -18.89
CA ARG A 136 -6.65 -0.33 -20.35
C ARG A 136 -5.42 -1.20 -20.63
N PRO A 137 -5.26 -1.76 -21.84
CA PRO A 137 -4.06 -2.53 -22.20
C PRO A 137 -2.75 -1.79 -21.91
N ARG A 138 -2.69 -0.48 -22.17
CA ARG A 138 -1.52 0.38 -21.91
C ARG A 138 -1.20 0.47 -20.42
N THR A 139 -2.17 0.80 -19.57
CA THR A 139 -1.98 0.91 -18.12
C THR A 139 -1.68 -0.44 -17.48
N ALA A 140 -2.32 -1.53 -17.97
CA ALA A 140 -2.00 -2.88 -17.55
C ALA A 140 -0.58 -3.30 -17.96
N SER A 141 -0.08 -2.87 -19.12
CA SER A 141 1.31 -3.08 -19.54
C SER A 141 2.29 -2.35 -18.63
N THR A 142 1.99 -1.11 -18.23
CA THR A 142 2.80 -0.35 -17.28
C THR A 142 2.88 -1.04 -15.92
N LEU A 143 1.75 -1.47 -15.35
CA LEU A 143 1.74 -2.25 -14.12
C LEU A 143 2.57 -3.55 -14.21
N ARG A 144 2.71 -4.08 -15.41
CA ARG A 144 3.59 -5.24 -15.61
C ARG A 144 5.06 -4.89 -15.58
N ARG A 145 5.45 -3.75 -16.07
CA ARG A 145 6.86 -3.31 -16.17
C ARG A 145 7.34 -2.65 -14.88
N VAL A 146 6.49 -1.85 -14.25
CA VAL A 146 6.82 -1.09 -13.03
C VAL A 146 5.81 -1.37 -11.89
N PRO A 147 5.67 -2.64 -11.46
CA PRO A 147 4.66 -3.04 -10.46
C PRO A 147 4.86 -2.36 -9.11
N TRP A 148 6.10 -1.94 -8.83
CA TRP A 148 6.48 -1.28 -7.59
C TRP A 148 5.99 0.17 -7.47
N LEU A 149 5.65 0.83 -8.59
CA LEU A 149 5.35 2.26 -8.59
C LEU A 149 4.04 2.53 -7.82
N LEU A 150 2.96 1.88 -8.22
CA LEU A 150 1.64 2.09 -7.64
C LEU A 150 1.53 1.48 -6.23
N GLU A 151 2.05 0.27 -6.04
CA GLU A 151 2.12 -0.36 -4.72
C GLU A 151 2.96 0.45 -3.74
N GLY A 152 4.11 0.95 -4.20
CA GLY A 152 5.05 1.68 -3.35
C GLY A 152 4.51 3.01 -2.85
N ILE A 153 3.90 3.81 -3.74
CA ILE A 153 3.29 5.07 -3.32
C ILE A 153 2.10 4.83 -2.37
N GLY A 154 1.29 3.79 -2.65
CA GLY A 154 0.19 3.38 -1.79
C GLY A 154 0.64 3.01 -0.38
N GLN A 155 1.64 2.12 -0.25
CA GLN A 155 2.20 1.70 1.04
C GLN A 155 2.88 2.84 1.81
N HIS A 156 3.62 3.70 1.10
CA HIS A 156 4.35 4.81 1.71
C HIS A 156 3.39 5.87 2.27
N LEU A 157 2.49 6.39 1.46
CA LEU A 157 1.58 7.46 1.88
C LEU A 157 0.48 6.99 2.84
N SER A 158 0.12 5.70 2.85
CA SER A 158 -0.78 5.15 3.87
C SER A 158 -0.11 4.92 5.22
N GLY A 159 1.23 4.93 5.29
CA GLY A 159 1.97 4.67 6.53
C GLY A 159 2.18 3.17 6.82
N GLN A 160 1.92 2.27 5.86
CA GLN A 160 2.09 0.83 6.09
C GLN A 160 3.55 0.37 6.27
N VAL A 161 4.53 1.10 5.71
CA VAL A 161 5.93 0.63 5.61
C VAL A 161 6.52 0.16 6.94
N PRO A 162 6.45 0.93 8.05
CA PRO A 162 7.01 0.49 9.33
C PRO A 162 6.33 -0.77 9.88
N LEU A 163 5.05 -0.96 9.62
CA LEU A 163 4.26 -2.09 10.09
C LEU A 163 4.51 -3.39 9.31
N LEU A 164 5.08 -3.28 8.12
CA LEU A 164 5.45 -4.42 7.28
C LEU A 164 6.81 -5.03 7.65
N ARG A 165 7.56 -4.45 8.59
CA ARG A 165 8.91 -4.91 9.00
C ARG A 165 8.98 -6.40 9.33
N PRO A 166 8.08 -7.00 10.13
CA PRO A 166 8.13 -8.42 10.43
C PRO A 166 7.99 -9.29 9.17
N ALA A 167 7.09 -8.91 8.25
CA ALA A 167 6.89 -9.64 7.01
C ALA A 167 8.05 -9.45 6.03
N ILE A 168 8.67 -8.26 5.98
CA ILE A 168 9.90 -8.00 5.21
C ILE A 168 11.03 -8.88 5.74
N SER A 169 11.23 -8.97 7.06
CA SER A 169 12.21 -9.85 7.67
C SER A 169 12.01 -11.32 7.26
N ILE A 170 10.78 -11.82 7.33
CA ILE A 170 10.44 -13.18 6.87
C ILE A 170 10.78 -13.35 5.38
N ARG A 171 10.45 -12.36 4.54
CA ARG A 171 10.72 -12.42 3.10
C ARG A 171 12.22 -12.45 2.79
N LEU A 172 13.02 -11.64 3.48
CA LEU A 172 14.48 -11.59 3.25
C LEU A 172 15.18 -12.90 3.60
N ARG A 173 14.70 -13.64 4.60
CA ARG A 173 15.19 -14.99 4.90
C ARG A 173 14.95 -16.01 3.78
N GLN A 174 14.02 -15.75 2.88
CA GLN A 174 13.73 -16.60 1.70
C GLN A 174 14.64 -16.30 0.49
N GLY A 175 15.61 -15.40 0.65
CA GLY A 175 16.57 -15.01 -0.37
C GLY A 175 16.46 -13.54 -0.80
N PRO A 176 17.36 -13.08 -1.68
CA PRO A 176 17.47 -11.68 -2.06
C PRO A 176 16.22 -11.16 -2.78
N VAL A 177 15.89 -9.90 -2.54
CA VAL A 177 14.85 -9.16 -3.25
C VAL A 177 15.48 -8.41 -4.42
N ARG A 178 14.88 -8.50 -5.60
CA ARG A 178 15.34 -7.78 -6.80
C ARG A 178 15.16 -6.27 -6.65
N PHE A 179 16.04 -5.53 -7.30
CA PHE A 179 15.92 -4.10 -7.51
C PHE A 179 15.72 -3.78 -9.00
N PRO A 180 14.73 -2.98 -9.39
CA PRO A 180 13.56 -2.60 -8.60
C PRO A 180 12.69 -3.82 -8.20
N PRO A 181 11.81 -3.69 -7.19
CA PRO A 181 10.97 -4.80 -6.74
C PRO A 181 10.13 -5.39 -7.88
N SER A 182 10.18 -6.72 -8.02
CA SER A 182 9.36 -7.45 -8.99
C SER A 182 7.91 -7.59 -8.53
N ARG A 183 7.01 -8.07 -9.40
CA ARG A 183 5.61 -8.36 -9.02
C ARG A 183 5.48 -9.32 -7.83
N ARG A 184 6.46 -10.21 -7.67
CA ARG A 184 6.50 -11.15 -6.55
C ARG A 184 6.59 -10.42 -5.22
N ASP A 185 7.36 -9.35 -5.17
CA ASP A 185 7.76 -8.71 -3.93
C ASP A 185 7.17 -7.29 -3.74
N SER A 186 6.73 -6.64 -4.83
CA SER A 186 6.15 -5.28 -4.77
C SER A 186 5.03 -5.12 -3.75
N PRO A 187 4.08 -6.08 -3.59
CA PRO A 187 3.00 -5.91 -2.61
C PRO A 187 3.47 -5.89 -1.16
N LEU A 188 4.76 -6.14 -0.90
CA LEU A 188 5.35 -6.12 0.44
C LEU A 188 6.43 -5.06 0.61
N VAL A 189 7.31 -4.90 -0.40
CA VAL A 189 8.53 -4.10 -0.21
C VAL A 189 8.59 -2.83 -1.06
N ALA A 190 7.62 -2.59 -1.92
CA ALA A 190 7.65 -1.41 -2.78
C ALA A 190 7.58 -0.10 -1.99
N GLY A 191 6.84 -0.09 -0.89
CA GLY A 191 6.78 1.06 0.01
C GLY A 191 8.13 1.40 0.65
N ALA A 192 8.96 0.39 0.94
CA ALA A 192 10.31 0.61 1.46
C ALA A 192 11.21 1.36 0.45
N LEU A 193 10.98 1.18 -0.87
CA LEU A 193 11.68 1.95 -1.89
C LEU A 193 11.30 3.45 -1.83
N PHE A 194 10.03 3.73 -1.60
CA PHE A 194 9.54 5.10 -1.43
C PHE A 194 9.98 5.70 -0.08
N ASP A 195 10.04 4.91 0.99
CA ASP A 195 10.59 5.34 2.27
C ASP A 195 12.09 5.70 2.13
N LEU A 196 12.85 4.91 1.40
CA LEU A 196 14.24 5.24 1.07
C LEU A 196 14.34 6.55 0.27
N LEU A 197 13.49 6.72 -0.77
CA LEU A 197 13.46 7.94 -1.57
C LEU A 197 13.11 9.16 -0.71
N ALA A 198 12.13 9.04 0.18
CA ALA A 198 11.75 10.12 1.09
C ALA A 198 12.90 10.53 2.02
N ARG A 199 13.68 9.58 2.51
CA ARG A 199 14.86 9.84 3.37
C ARG A 199 16.00 10.53 2.62
N GLU A 200 16.24 10.13 1.38
CA GLU A 200 17.34 10.67 0.56
C GLU A 200 16.99 12.02 -0.11
N ARG A 201 15.73 12.22 -0.50
CA ARG A 201 15.30 13.32 -1.38
C ARG A 201 14.05 14.07 -0.92
N GLY A 202 13.50 13.68 0.24
CA GLY A 202 12.28 14.24 0.81
C GLY A 202 10.98 13.70 0.20
N GLY A 203 9.88 13.82 0.94
CA GLY A 203 8.57 13.28 0.56
C GLY A 203 8.03 13.81 -0.77
N ALA A 204 8.36 15.06 -1.15
CA ALA A 204 7.96 15.62 -2.44
C ALA A 204 8.54 14.83 -3.63
N ALA A 205 9.70 14.18 -3.49
CA ALA A 205 10.27 13.34 -4.53
C ALA A 205 9.43 12.08 -4.78
N CYS A 206 8.83 11.52 -3.73
CA CYS A 206 7.93 10.37 -3.82
C CYS A 206 6.68 10.71 -4.64
N VAL A 207 6.06 11.84 -4.36
CA VAL A 207 4.87 12.30 -5.09
C VAL A 207 5.21 12.59 -6.56
N ARG A 208 6.34 13.28 -6.82
CA ARG A 208 6.79 13.52 -8.21
C ARG A 208 6.99 12.21 -8.98
N LEU A 209 7.67 11.22 -8.37
CA LEU A 209 7.89 9.92 -9.00
C LEU A 209 6.55 9.21 -9.28
N GLY A 210 5.59 9.23 -8.35
CA GLY A 210 4.27 8.63 -8.54
C GLY A 210 3.46 9.27 -9.67
N ARG A 211 3.64 10.58 -9.90
CA ARG A 211 2.93 11.36 -10.93
C ARG A 211 3.59 11.29 -12.31
N GLN A 212 4.88 10.94 -12.39
CA GLN A 212 5.59 10.88 -13.66
C GLN A 212 5.14 9.69 -14.51
N PRO A 213 4.99 9.87 -15.83
CA PRO A 213 4.76 8.77 -16.74
C PRO A 213 6.04 7.93 -16.89
N VAL A 214 6.12 6.83 -16.13
CA VAL A 214 7.28 5.94 -16.09
C VAL A 214 7.13 4.82 -17.13
N THR A 215 8.04 4.76 -18.08
CA THR A 215 8.16 3.67 -19.07
C THR A 215 9.32 2.74 -18.77
N ASP A 216 10.41 3.26 -18.22
CA ASP A 216 11.57 2.52 -17.71
C ASP A 216 11.71 2.78 -16.21
N GLY A 217 11.49 1.73 -15.42
CA GLY A 217 11.51 1.82 -13.97
C GLY A 217 12.91 2.09 -13.39
N THR A 218 13.96 1.59 -14.03
CA THR A 218 15.34 1.80 -13.57
C THR A 218 15.77 3.24 -13.82
N ALA A 219 15.60 3.74 -15.04
CA ALA A 219 15.91 5.12 -15.39
C ALA A 219 15.11 6.14 -14.55
N ALA A 220 13.83 5.85 -14.27
CA ALA A 220 13.01 6.71 -13.40
C ALA A 220 13.57 6.78 -11.97
N LEU A 221 14.05 5.66 -11.42
CA LEU A 221 14.67 5.63 -10.10
C LEU A 221 16.03 6.35 -10.09
N GLU A 222 16.87 6.12 -11.10
CA GLU A 222 18.14 6.85 -11.23
C GLU A 222 17.92 8.36 -11.23
N THR A 223 16.92 8.83 -11.98
CA THR A 223 16.54 10.25 -12.03
C THR A 223 15.99 10.72 -10.68
N ALA A 224 15.08 9.96 -10.04
CA ALA A 224 14.47 10.35 -8.79
C ALA A 224 15.47 10.46 -7.63
N PHE A 225 16.43 9.54 -7.58
CA PHE A 225 17.49 9.51 -6.56
C PHE A 225 18.70 10.39 -6.92
N GLY A 226 18.92 10.69 -8.22
CA GLY A 226 20.14 11.35 -8.72
C GLY A 226 21.38 10.47 -8.54
N ARG A 227 21.24 9.15 -8.66
CA ARG A 227 22.29 8.14 -8.47
C ARG A 227 22.18 7.03 -9.51
N ARG A 228 23.27 6.34 -9.80
CA ARG A 228 23.28 5.21 -10.74
C ARG A 228 22.75 3.92 -10.07
N SER A 229 22.23 3.01 -10.89
CA SER A 229 21.60 1.74 -10.43
C SER A 229 22.46 0.93 -9.47
N LEU A 230 23.77 0.84 -9.70
CA LEU A 230 24.68 0.07 -8.82
C LEU A 230 24.70 0.61 -7.39
N GLU A 231 24.75 1.93 -7.25
CA GLU A 231 24.70 2.61 -5.93
C GLU A 231 23.33 2.40 -5.28
N LEU A 232 22.25 2.51 -6.08
CA LEU A 232 20.89 2.30 -5.61
C LEU A 232 20.64 0.88 -5.11
N ILE A 233 21.20 -0.13 -5.77
CA ILE A 233 21.10 -1.53 -5.34
C ILE A 233 21.71 -1.71 -3.95
N SER A 234 22.87 -1.10 -3.70
CA SER A 234 23.54 -1.18 -2.40
C SER A 234 22.73 -0.46 -1.31
N LEU A 235 22.30 0.78 -1.57
CA LEU A 235 21.45 1.55 -0.66
C LEU A 235 20.13 0.83 -0.34
N TRP A 236 19.50 0.26 -1.36
CA TRP A 236 18.27 -0.52 -1.25
C TRP A 236 18.44 -1.73 -0.33
N ARG A 237 19.48 -2.54 -0.54
CA ARG A 237 19.77 -3.69 0.30
C ARG A 237 19.97 -3.29 1.75
N SER A 238 20.83 -2.32 2.00
CA SER A 238 21.09 -1.82 3.36
C SER A 238 19.84 -1.23 4.01
N HIS A 239 18.95 -0.61 3.23
CA HIS A 239 17.69 -0.09 3.75
C HIS A 239 16.73 -1.21 4.14
N LEU A 240 16.58 -2.25 3.31
CA LEU A 240 15.77 -3.42 3.63
C LEU A 240 16.29 -4.16 4.88
N GLU A 241 17.61 -4.31 5.01
CA GLU A 241 18.24 -4.93 6.19
C GLU A 241 17.93 -4.12 7.47
N ARG A 242 18.02 -2.79 7.40
CA ARG A 242 17.62 -1.92 8.53
C ARG A 242 16.14 -2.04 8.88
N LEU A 243 15.26 -2.11 7.88
CA LEU A 243 13.83 -2.33 8.13
C LEU A 243 13.54 -3.71 8.74
N ALA A 244 14.31 -4.73 8.35
CA ALA A 244 14.13 -6.08 8.85
C ALA A 244 14.80 -6.32 10.22
N ALA A 245 15.68 -5.43 10.65
CA ALA A 245 16.34 -5.55 11.96
C ALA A 245 15.29 -5.48 13.09
N PRO A 246 15.43 -6.31 14.13
CA PRO A 246 14.60 -6.19 15.32
C PRO A 246 14.67 -4.74 15.85
N VAL A 247 13.53 -4.17 16.20
CA VAL A 247 13.53 -2.92 16.97
C VAL A 247 14.16 -3.26 18.31
N PRO A 248 15.24 -2.58 18.74
CA PRO A 248 15.76 -2.78 20.09
C PRO A 248 14.58 -2.59 21.05
N ALA A 249 14.35 -3.57 21.94
CA ALA A 249 13.43 -3.37 23.04
C ALA A 249 13.90 -2.09 23.75
N GLU A 250 13.02 -1.09 23.85
CA GLU A 250 13.33 0.10 24.64
C GLU A 250 13.81 -0.41 26.00
N THR A 251 15.05 -0.13 26.33
CA THR A 251 15.58 -0.45 27.67
C THR A 251 14.64 0.30 28.61
N PRO A 252 13.89 -0.41 29.48
CA PRO A 252 13.02 0.27 30.42
C PRO A 252 13.88 1.30 31.14
N LEU A 253 13.54 2.58 31.02
CA LEU A 253 14.18 3.67 31.76
C LEU A 253 14.28 3.17 33.20
N SER A 254 15.48 2.79 33.61
CA SER A 254 15.75 2.17 34.88
C SER A 254 15.13 3.06 35.95
N ALA A 255 14.53 2.41 36.93
CA ALA A 255 13.97 2.97 38.16
C ALA A 255 15.04 3.71 39.02
N ALA A 256 15.78 4.66 38.41
CA ALA A 256 16.84 5.45 39.05
C ALA A 256 16.37 6.81 39.55
N PHE A 257 15.05 7.03 39.67
CA PHE A 257 14.49 8.19 40.34
C PHE A 257 13.41 7.79 41.36
N ARG A 258 13.79 6.91 42.34
CA ARG A 258 13.10 6.82 43.62
C ARG A 258 14.15 6.76 44.71
N SER A 259 14.57 7.89 45.15
CA SER A 259 15.16 8.12 46.47
C SER A 259 14.99 9.60 46.81
#